data_fd9ced84d41de1d47c7a69f4a13491da
#
_entry.id   fd9ced84d41de1d47c7a69f4a13491da
#
_cell.length_a   1.000
_cell.length_b   1.000
_cell.length_c   1.000
_cell.angle_alpha   90.00
_cell.angle_beta   90.00
_cell.angle_gamma   90.00
#
_symmetry.space_group_name_H-M   'P 1'
#
loop_
_entity.id
_entity.type
_entity.pdbx_description
1 polymer ?
#
loop_
_entity_poly.entity_id
_entity_poly.type
_entity_poly.pdbx_seq_one_letter_code
_entity_poly.pdbx_strand_id
1 'polypeptide(L)'
;MLRNLVLAVFASVLFSPAHAQQTLLQRLDTGDDGRAWEAVGRLDLAGRGFCTGTLIAPDLVLTAAHCLFEKSTGQRIDQNKIEFLAGWRNGRASAYRWIKRAVVHPGYRFDKEIVADRVRNDVALLELHHPIRNGRVEPFETDRRPIKGQRIGVVSYARGRSEAPSLQEVCDVIARQQGVLVMSCDVDFGASGAPIFSFENGAPRVVSVVSAMAEVNGRKVSLGTQLEEPLQVLRAALDAGQGVQQSRAPQMNTAGERRQTGAKFAKP
;
A
#
# COMPACT_ATOMS: atom_id res chain seq x y z
N MET A 1 -79.17 8.15 20.48
CA MET A 1 -78.04 9.06 20.20
C MET A 1 -76.75 8.25 20.30
N LEU A 2 -76.26 7.68 19.19
CA LEU A 2 -74.96 6.90 19.11
C LEU A 2 -73.86 7.88 18.70
N ARG A 3 -72.83 8.06 19.57
CA ARG A 3 -71.64 8.83 19.26
C ARG A 3 -70.57 7.88 18.74
N ASN A 4 -70.28 7.96 17.44
CA ASN A 4 -69.19 7.23 16.79
C ASN A 4 -67.84 7.85 17.21
N LEU A 5 -67.02 7.04 17.90
CA LEU A 5 -65.64 7.36 18.26
C LEU A 5 -64.75 6.83 17.14
N VAL A 6 -64.19 7.73 16.31
CA VAL A 6 -63.19 7.37 15.26
C VAL A 6 -61.83 7.38 15.93
N LEU A 7 -61.23 6.18 16.09
CA LEU A 7 -59.83 6.01 16.51
C LEU A 7 -58.92 6.20 15.28
N ALA A 8 -58.17 7.30 15.23
CA ALA A 8 -57.12 7.49 14.25
C ALA A 8 -55.85 6.78 14.73
N VAL A 9 -55.50 5.70 14.05
CA VAL A 9 -54.21 4.97 14.26
C VAL A 9 -53.11 5.73 13.53
N PHE A 10 -52.27 6.44 14.26
CA PHE A 10 -51.04 7.04 13.71
C PHE A 10 -49.98 5.93 13.56
N ALA A 11 -49.73 5.47 12.34
CA ALA A 11 -48.62 4.58 12.00
C ALA A 11 -47.33 5.41 11.99
N SER A 12 -46.54 5.33 13.08
CA SER A 12 -45.20 5.91 13.15
C SER A 12 -44.26 5.07 12.31
N VAL A 13 -43.87 5.55 11.13
CA VAL A 13 -42.85 4.96 10.30
C VAL A 13 -41.49 5.24 10.96
N LEU A 14 -40.93 4.24 11.63
CA LEU A 14 -39.56 4.32 12.17
C LEU A 14 -38.58 4.25 11.00
N PHE A 15 -38.04 5.39 10.59
CA PHE A 15 -36.88 5.45 9.72
C PHE A 15 -35.67 4.98 10.51
N SER A 16 -35.32 3.68 10.39
CA SER A 16 -34.00 3.21 10.82
C SER A 16 -32.94 3.80 9.89
N PRO A 17 -31.89 4.47 10.41
CA PRO A 17 -30.80 4.90 9.57
C PRO A 17 -30.14 3.63 8.97
N ALA A 18 -30.14 3.52 7.64
CA ALA A 18 -29.43 2.48 6.95
C ALA A 18 -27.92 2.71 7.17
N HIS A 19 -27.36 2.02 8.15
CA HIS A 19 -25.89 1.93 8.29
C HIS A 19 -25.41 1.14 7.08
N ALA A 20 -24.57 1.75 6.25
CA ALA A 20 -23.91 1.05 5.15
C ALA A 20 -23.12 -0.12 5.77
N GLN A 21 -23.54 -1.34 5.47
CA GLN A 21 -22.91 -2.55 5.99
C GLN A 21 -21.55 -2.67 5.29
N GLN A 22 -20.47 -2.76 6.07
CA GLN A 22 -19.14 -3.05 5.52
C GLN A 22 -19.17 -4.36 4.78
N THR A 23 -18.54 -4.42 3.60
CA THR A 23 -18.39 -5.67 2.89
C THR A 23 -17.27 -6.51 3.52
N LEU A 24 -17.44 -7.84 3.46
CA LEU A 24 -16.37 -8.76 3.83
C LEU A 24 -15.25 -8.71 2.77
N LEU A 25 -14.05 -9.12 3.17
CA LEU A 25 -12.93 -9.31 2.25
C LEU A 25 -13.27 -10.44 1.27
N GLN A 26 -13.30 -10.11 -0.02
CA GLN A 26 -13.43 -11.06 -1.12
C GLN A 26 -12.05 -11.36 -1.68
N ARG A 27 -11.64 -12.61 -1.65
CA ARG A 27 -10.40 -13.04 -2.28
C ARG A 27 -10.56 -13.11 -3.79
N LEU A 28 -9.61 -12.53 -4.53
CA LEU A 28 -9.63 -12.46 -5.99
C LEU A 28 -8.82 -13.63 -6.59
N ASP A 29 -9.35 -14.83 -6.47
CA ASP A 29 -8.64 -16.08 -6.82
C ASP A 29 -8.55 -16.34 -8.31
N THR A 30 -9.53 -15.91 -9.08
CA THR A 30 -9.57 -16.14 -10.52
C THR A 30 -9.00 -14.98 -11.33
N GLY A 31 -8.68 -15.24 -12.61
CA GLY A 31 -8.25 -14.20 -13.54
C GLY A 31 -9.33 -13.15 -13.79
N ASP A 32 -10.59 -13.57 -13.76
CA ASP A 32 -11.71 -12.67 -14.01
C ASP A 32 -11.98 -11.78 -12.81
N ASP A 33 -11.97 -12.31 -11.58
CA ASP A 33 -12.13 -11.53 -10.34
C ASP A 33 -11.03 -10.48 -10.19
N GLY A 34 -9.80 -10.84 -10.55
CA GLY A 34 -8.63 -9.96 -10.41
C GLY A 34 -8.39 -9.00 -11.57
N ARG A 35 -9.11 -9.12 -12.69
CA ARG A 35 -8.82 -8.40 -13.93
C ARG A 35 -8.76 -6.88 -13.76
N ALA A 36 -9.71 -6.31 -13.05
CA ALA A 36 -9.76 -4.88 -12.78
C ALA A 36 -8.67 -4.39 -11.81
N TRP A 37 -7.96 -5.30 -11.14
CA TRP A 37 -7.04 -5.01 -10.05
C TRP A 37 -5.61 -5.43 -10.35
N GLU A 38 -5.27 -5.76 -11.59
CA GLU A 38 -3.93 -6.24 -11.96
C GLU A 38 -2.81 -5.22 -11.75
N ALA A 39 -3.14 -3.93 -11.66
CA ALA A 39 -2.21 -2.88 -11.28
C ALA A 39 -1.89 -2.84 -9.76
N VAL A 40 -2.66 -3.56 -8.92
CA VAL A 40 -2.26 -3.82 -7.54
C VAL A 40 -1.35 -5.05 -7.53
N GLY A 41 -0.18 -4.91 -6.93
CA GLY A 41 0.83 -5.95 -6.92
C GLY A 41 1.41 -6.19 -5.54
N ARG A 42 2.02 -7.36 -5.39
CA ARG A 42 2.86 -7.70 -4.25
C ARG A 42 4.25 -7.11 -4.46
N LEU A 43 4.79 -6.45 -3.45
CA LEU A 43 6.19 -6.04 -3.40
C LEU A 43 6.96 -7.09 -2.61
N ASP A 44 7.85 -7.84 -3.27
CA ASP A 44 8.81 -8.71 -2.60
C ASP A 44 9.97 -7.86 -2.09
N LEU A 45 10.25 -7.95 -0.81
CA LEU A 45 11.25 -7.13 -0.12
C LEU A 45 12.55 -7.93 0.08
N ALA A 46 13.21 -8.30 -1.01
CA ALA A 46 14.45 -9.06 -0.99
C ALA A 46 14.31 -10.45 -0.32
N GLY A 47 13.17 -11.11 -0.47
CA GLY A 47 12.85 -12.40 0.14
C GLY A 47 12.64 -12.38 1.65
N ARG A 48 12.64 -11.21 2.29
CA ARG A 48 12.49 -11.05 3.76
C ARG A 48 11.07 -10.75 4.21
N GLY A 49 10.16 -10.60 3.29
CA GLY A 49 8.76 -10.27 3.52
C GLY A 49 8.15 -9.59 2.31
N PHE A 50 6.94 -9.12 2.48
CA PHE A 50 6.25 -8.43 1.39
C PHE A 50 5.40 -7.26 1.90
N CYS A 51 5.13 -6.35 0.99
CA CYS A 51 4.13 -5.30 1.09
C CYS A 51 3.18 -5.38 -0.11
N THR A 52 2.21 -4.49 -0.13
CA THR A 52 1.37 -4.23 -1.30
C THR A 52 1.82 -2.91 -1.95
N GLY A 53 1.76 -2.83 -3.26
CA GLY A 53 1.98 -1.60 -4.03
C GLY A 53 0.97 -1.49 -5.15
N THR A 54 0.84 -0.32 -5.74
CA THR A 54 -0.05 -0.12 -6.89
C THR A 54 0.61 0.74 -7.96
N LEU A 55 0.42 0.34 -9.21
CA LEU A 55 0.90 1.10 -10.36
C LEU A 55 0.02 2.33 -10.58
N ILE A 56 0.62 3.53 -10.59
CA ILE A 56 -0.03 4.83 -10.84
C ILE A 56 0.47 5.53 -12.11
N ALA A 57 1.45 4.94 -12.77
CA ALA A 57 1.92 5.23 -14.12
C ALA A 57 2.58 3.96 -14.66
N PRO A 58 2.82 3.80 -15.96
CA PRO A 58 3.37 2.56 -16.52
C PRO A 58 4.67 2.08 -15.89
N ASP A 59 5.44 2.96 -15.29
CA ASP A 59 6.73 2.70 -14.64
C ASP A 59 6.81 3.17 -13.18
N LEU A 60 5.67 3.54 -12.57
CA LEU A 60 5.66 4.15 -11.25
C LEU A 60 4.71 3.43 -10.29
N VAL A 61 5.26 2.86 -9.23
CA VAL A 61 4.53 2.15 -8.17
C VAL A 61 4.47 3.02 -6.92
N LEU A 62 3.27 3.18 -6.37
CA LEU A 62 2.97 3.82 -5.09
C LEU A 62 2.90 2.75 -4.00
N THR A 63 3.52 3.02 -2.84
CA THR A 63 3.49 2.15 -1.65
C THR A 63 3.76 2.95 -0.37
N ALA A 64 3.82 2.29 0.78
CA ALA A 64 4.22 2.91 2.04
C ALA A 64 5.75 3.02 2.16
N ALA A 65 6.23 4.10 2.76
CA ALA A 65 7.66 4.33 2.96
C ALA A 65 8.32 3.27 3.85
N HIS A 66 7.63 2.80 4.91
CA HIS A 66 8.17 1.79 5.81
C HIS A 66 8.47 0.45 5.13
N CYS A 67 7.85 0.17 3.98
CA CYS A 67 8.14 -1.02 3.18
C CYS A 67 9.58 -1.06 2.64
N LEU A 68 10.24 0.08 2.59
CA LEU A 68 11.63 0.20 2.13
C LEU A 68 12.66 0.08 3.25
N PHE A 69 12.23 -0.31 4.45
CA PHE A 69 13.10 -0.42 5.62
C PHE A 69 13.00 -1.81 6.24
N GLU A 70 14.12 -2.35 6.65
CA GLU A 70 14.18 -3.61 7.37
C GLU A 70 13.69 -3.41 8.81
N LYS A 71 12.67 -4.16 9.22
CA LYS A 71 12.00 -3.99 10.51
C LYS A 71 12.92 -4.21 11.72
N SER A 72 13.90 -5.10 11.59
CA SER A 72 14.82 -5.45 12.68
C SER A 72 15.89 -4.38 12.92
N THR A 73 16.42 -3.79 11.85
CA THR A 73 17.57 -2.89 11.89
C THR A 73 17.23 -1.42 11.64
N GLY A 74 16.05 -1.15 11.04
CA GLY A 74 15.68 0.17 10.55
C GLY A 74 16.50 0.63 9.33
N GLN A 75 17.34 -0.24 8.78
CA GLN A 75 18.14 0.09 7.60
C GLN A 75 17.30 0.04 6.34
N ARG A 76 17.63 0.91 5.40
CA ARG A 76 16.96 0.93 4.10
C ARG A 76 17.32 -0.31 3.29
N ILE A 77 16.32 -0.97 2.73
CA ILE A 77 16.49 -2.10 1.81
C ILE A 77 17.04 -1.56 0.49
N ASP A 78 18.02 -2.27 -0.09
CA ASP A 78 18.51 -1.99 -1.44
C ASP A 78 17.38 -2.14 -2.44
N GLN A 79 16.98 -1.04 -3.09
CA GLN A 79 15.85 -1.03 -4.02
C GLN A 79 16.04 -2.01 -5.20
N ASN A 80 17.27 -2.28 -5.62
CA ASN A 80 17.55 -3.23 -6.70
C ASN A 80 17.20 -4.69 -6.34
N LYS A 81 16.92 -4.96 -5.06
CA LYS A 81 16.51 -6.27 -4.54
C LYS A 81 15.01 -6.34 -4.27
N ILE A 82 14.27 -5.28 -4.59
CA ILE A 82 12.82 -5.23 -4.46
C ILE A 82 12.20 -5.53 -5.82
N GLU A 83 11.25 -6.44 -5.86
CA GLU A 83 10.53 -6.79 -7.06
C GLU A 83 9.04 -6.48 -6.92
N PHE A 84 8.46 -5.82 -7.92
CA PHE A 84 7.03 -5.60 -8.04
C PHE A 84 6.40 -6.69 -8.89
N LEU A 85 5.46 -7.40 -8.32
CA LEU A 85 4.72 -8.52 -8.89
C LEU A 85 3.29 -8.06 -9.16
N ALA A 86 3.04 -7.44 -10.32
CA ALA A 86 1.74 -6.89 -10.69
C ALA A 86 0.70 -8.01 -10.82
N GLY A 87 -0.46 -7.86 -10.18
CA GLY A 87 -1.55 -8.85 -10.25
C GLY A 87 -1.16 -10.24 -9.78
N TRP A 88 -0.22 -10.34 -8.81
CA TRP A 88 0.25 -11.63 -8.27
C TRP A 88 -0.90 -12.50 -7.81
N ARG A 89 -0.93 -13.74 -8.30
CA ARG A 89 -1.97 -14.71 -7.95
C ARG A 89 -1.47 -16.14 -8.14
N ASN A 90 -1.57 -16.94 -7.08
CA ASN A 90 -1.29 -18.38 -7.10
C ASN A 90 0.03 -18.73 -7.79
N GLY A 91 1.13 -18.05 -7.42
CA GLY A 91 2.47 -18.31 -7.96
C GLY A 91 2.79 -17.60 -9.28
N ARG A 92 1.90 -16.74 -9.83
CA ARG A 92 2.12 -16.03 -11.10
C ARG A 92 1.70 -14.57 -11.00
N ALA A 93 2.51 -13.68 -11.61
CA ALA A 93 2.15 -12.28 -11.81
C ALA A 93 1.87 -11.99 -13.29
N SER A 94 1.09 -10.95 -13.55
CA SER A 94 0.85 -10.41 -14.91
C SER A 94 2.06 -9.66 -15.44
N ALA A 95 2.92 -9.15 -14.55
CA ALA A 95 4.24 -8.62 -14.85
C ALA A 95 5.15 -8.66 -13.62
N TYR A 96 6.45 -8.89 -13.86
CA TYR A 96 7.52 -8.90 -12.87
C TYR A 96 8.47 -7.76 -13.18
N ARG A 97 8.73 -6.85 -12.22
CA ARG A 97 9.58 -5.67 -12.44
C ARG A 97 10.44 -5.37 -11.23
N TRP A 98 11.74 -5.31 -11.45
CA TRP A 98 12.69 -4.81 -10.46
C TRP A 98 12.60 -3.30 -10.32
N ILE A 99 12.86 -2.82 -9.10
CA ILE A 99 12.84 -1.39 -8.81
C ILE A 99 14.19 -0.77 -9.18
N LYS A 100 14.15 0.28 -10.00
CA LYS A 100 15.30 1.07 -10.44
C LYS A 100 15.67 2.16 -9.43
N ARG A 101 14.66 2.92 -8.98
CA ARG A 101 14.81 4.00 -8.02
C ARG A 101 13.66 3.96 -7.02
N ALA A 102 13.93 4.42 -5.80
CA ALA A 102 12.92 4.50 -4.75
C ALA A 102 13.08 5.80 -3.98
N VAL A 103 12.07 6.65 -3.98
CA VAL A 103 12.01 7.87 -3.17
C VAL A 103 11.04 7.70 -2.02
N VAL A 104 11.46 8.13 -0.85
CA VAL A 104 10.68 8.17 0.38
C VAL A 104 10.36 9.61 0.69
N HIS A 105 9.17 9.89 1.20
CA HIS A 105 8.81 11.25 1.62
C HIS A 105 9.85 11.81 2.59
N PRO A 106 10.39 13.02 2.37
CA PRO A 106 11.51 13.56 3.16
C PRO A 106 11.18 13.74 4.66
N GLY A 107 9.91 13.93 4.98
CA GLY A 107 9.42 13.99 6.36
C GLY A 107 9.25 12.62 7.02
N TYR A 108 9.38 11.52 6.28
CA TYR A 108 9.26 10.19 6.87
C TYR A 108 10.47 9.84 7.74
N ARG A 109 10.22 9.31 8.92
CA ARG A 109 11.23 8.70 9.81
C ARG A 109 10.79 7.29 10.16
N PHE A 110 11.69 6.33 9.97
CA PHE A 110 11.42 4.96 10.40
C PHE A 110 11.51 4.89 11.92
N ASP A 111 10.37 4.66 12.56
CA ASP A 111 10.25 4.51 14.00
C ASP A 111 9.31 3.35 14.32
N LYS A 112 9.40 2.82 15.54
CA LYS A 112 8.50 1.77 16.05
C LYS A 112 7.16 2.34 16.49
N GLU A 113 7.13 3.60 16.93
CA GLU A 113 5.89 4.24 17.35
C GLU A 113 5.01 4.68 16.17
N ILE A 114 3.71 4.46 16.33
CA ILE A 114 2.70 4.89 15.35
C ILE A 114 2.18 6.24 15.78
N VAL A 115 2.88 7.30 15.36
CA VAL A 115 2.48 8.69 15.59
C VAL A 115 1.93 9.31 14.29
N ALA A 116 1.10 10.34 14.42
CA ALA A 116 0.46 10.98 13.26
C ALA A 116 1.48 11.47 12.22
N ASP A 117 2.59 12.06 12.66
CA ASP A 117 3.68 12.52 11.78
C ASP A 117 4.29 11.40 10.94
N ARG A 118 4.49 10.24 11.54
CA ARG A 118 4.99 9.07 10.82
C ARG A 118 3.99 8.60 9.77
N VAL A 119 2.72 8.45 10.15
CA VAL A 119 1.67 7.94 9.25
C VAL A 119 1.44 8.89 8.08
N ARG A 120 1.34 10.21 8.30
CA ARG A 120 1.09 11.18 7.23
C ARG A 120 2.20 11.26 6.18
N ASN A 121 3.43 10.89 6.56
CA ASN A 121 4.61 10.90 5.68
C ASN A 121 4.98 9.50 5.18
N ASP A 122 4.22 8.46 5.56
CA ASP A 122 4.52 7.06 5.26
C ASP A 122 4.12 6.69 3.83
N VAL A 123 4.75 7.33 2.87
CA VAL A 123 4.51 7.11 1.44
C VAL A 123 5.81 7.13 0.65
N ALA A 124 5.89 6.31 -0.37
CA ALA A 124 7.04 6.19 -1.27
C ALA A 124 6.60 5.97 -2.71
N LEU A 125 7.43 6.41 -3.65
CA LEU A 125 7.34 6.09 -5.07
C LEU A 125 8.53 5.25 -5.51
N LEU A 126 8.24 4.21 -6.28
CA LEU A 126 9.21 3.27 -6.84
C LEU A 126 9.16 3.35 -8.36
N GLU A 127 10.27 3.73 -8.99
CA GLU A 127 10.42 3.67 -10.44
C GLU A 127 10.87 2.27 -10.85
N LEU A 128 10.21 1.70 -11.84
CA LEU A 128 10.54 0.40 -12.41
C LEU A 128 11.69 0.50 -13.43
N HIS A 129 12.49 -0.56 -13.57
CA HIS A 129 13.51 -0.62 -14.64
C HIS A 129 12.88 -0.56 -16.04
N HIS A 130 11.73 -1.18 -16.21
CA HIS A 130 11.00 -1.22 -17.46
C HIS A 130 9.50 -0.98 -17.21
N PRO A 131 8.85 -0.14 -18.00
CA PRO A 131 7.42 0.10 -17.85
C PRO A 131 6.60 -1.16 -18.13
N ILE A 132 5.40 -1.22 -17.57
CA ILE A 132 4.40 -2.25 -17.85
C ILE A 132 3.43 -1.68 -18.88
N ARG A 133 3.42 -2.24 -20.09
CA ARG A 133 2.58 -1.83 -21.23
C ARG A 133 2.07 -3.06 -21.96
N ASN A 134 1.39 -3.95 -21.24
CA ASN A 134 0.93 -5.23 -21.80
C ASN A 134 -0.59 -5.27 -22.08
N GLY A 135 -1.30 -4.15 -21.95
CA GLY A 135 -2.74 -4.05 -22.20
C GLY A 135 -3.64 -4.71 -21.15
N ARG A 136 -3.05 -5.36 -20.14
CA ARG A 136 -3.78 -5.97 -19.00
C ARG A 136 -3.63 -5.21 -17.70
N VAL A 137 -2.43 -4.70 -17.45
CA VAL A 137 -2.09 -3.97 -16.23
C VAL A 137 -2.18 -2.48 -16.55
N GLU A 138 -3.30 -1.88 -16.21
CA GLU A 138 -3.53 -0.45 -16.41
C GLU A 138 -3.32 0.31 -15.11
N PRO A 139 -2.47 1.35 -15.08
CA PRO A 139 -2.24 2.15 -13.90
C PRO A 139 -3.52 2.84 -13.42
N PHE A 140 -3.69 2.90 -12.10
CA PHE A 140 -4.79 3.67 -11.52
C PHE A 140 -4.46 5.16 -11.47
N GLU A 141 -5.46 5.97 -11.75
CA GLU A 141 -5.38 7.39 -11.47
C GLU A 141 -5.44 7.64 -9.96
N THR A 142 -4.81 8.72 -9.52
CA THR A 142 -4.90 9.22 -8.15
C THR A 142 -5.92 10.33 -8.07
N ASP A 143 -6.62 10.43 -6.94
CA ASP A 143 -7.60 11.49 -6.71
C ASP A 143 -7.40 12.14 -5.36
N ARG A 144 -8.19 13.17 -5.11
CA ARG A 144 -8.19 13.92 -3.86
C ARG A 144 -8.58 13.03 -2.69
N ARG A 145 -8.15 13.42 -1.52
CA ARG A 145 -8.47 12.71 -0.27
C ARG A 145 -9.98 12.64 -0.03
N PRO A 146 -10.47 11.49 0.43
CA PRO A 146 -11.87 11.32 0.76
C PRO A 146 -12.23 12.14 2.01
N ILE A 147 -13.50 12.47 2.16
CA ILE A 147 -14.06 13.14 3.35
C ILE A 147 -14.54 12.11 4.38
N LYS A 148 -14.74 12.55 5.63
CA LYS A 148 -15.35 11.71 6.67
C LYS A 148 -16.72 11.22 6.24
N GLY A 149 -17.00 9.94 6.46
CA GLY A 149 -18.24 9.27 6.08
C GLY A 149 -18.29 8.79 4.63
N GLN A 150 -17.28 9.12 3.82
CA GLN A 150 -17.18 8.63 2.46
C GLN A 150 -16.87 7.13 2.43
N ARG A 151 -17.53 6.42 1.52
CA ARG A 151 -17.28 5.00 1.23
C ARG A 151 -16.02 4.86 0.38
N ILE A 152 -15.17 3.98 0.81
CA ILE A 152 -13.91 3.63 0.18
C ILE A 152 -13.76 2.13 0.12
N GLY A 153 -12.79 1.64 -0.63
CA GLY A 153 -12.43 0.22 -0.64
C GLY A 153 -10.92 0.01 -0.59
N VAL A 154 -10.48 -1.21 -0.34
CA VAL A 154 -9.08 -1.59 -0.31
C VAL A 154 -8.85 -2.87 -1.09
N VAL A 155 -7.76 -2.92 -1.86
CA VAL A 155 -7.24 -4.15 -2.47
C VAL A 155 -5.86 -4.42 -1.90
N SER A 156 -5.66 -5.57 -1.28
CA SER A 156 -4.41 -5.83 -0.57
C SER A 156 -4.02 -7.29 -0.53
N TYR A 157 -2.72 -7.54 -0.51
CA TYR A 157 -2.14 -8.80 -0.03
C TYR A 157 -1.97 -8.70 1.48
N ALA A 158 -2.06 -9.84 2.20
CA ALA A 158 -1.77 -9.85 3.63
C ALA A 158 -1.38 -11.25 4.11
N ARG A 159 -1.02 -11.36 5.38
CA ARG A 159 -0.76 -12.64 6.04
C ARG A 159 -1.98 -13.55 5.88
N GLY A 160 -1.76 -14.84 5.55
CA GLY A 160 -2.82 -15.80 5.28
C GLY A 160 -3.53 -15.63 3.91
N ARG A 161 -3.24 -14.55 3.18
CA ARG A 161 -3.76 -14.26 1.83
C ARG A 161 -2.71 -13.58 0.95
N SER A 162 -1.46 -14.07 1.01
CA SER A 162 -0.31 -13.55 0.26
C SER A 162 -0.30 -14.01 -1.20
N GLU A 163 -1.05 -15.06 -1.52
CA GLU A 163 -1.03 -15.69 -2.84
C GLU A 163 -2.07 -15.15 -3.81
N ALA A 164 -3.02 -14.38 -3.33
CA ALA A 164 -3.95 -13.61 -4.16
C ALA A 164 -4.39 -12.36 -3.38
N PRO A 165 -4.65 -11.23 -4.06
CA PRO A 165 -5.15 -10.05 -3.38
C PRO A 165 -6.58 -10.28 -2.91
N SER A 166 -7.00 -9.53 -1.92
CA SER A 166 -8.40 -9.48 -1.50
C SER A 166 -8.92 -8.06 -1.63
N LEU A 167 -10.17 -7.95 -2.09
CA LEU A 167 -10.92 -6.72 -2.20
C LEU A 167 -11.88 -6.61 -1.01
N GLN A 168 -11.87 -5.51 -0.30
CA GLN A 168 -12.98 -5.03 0.50
C GLN A 168 -13.57 -3.82 -0.20
N GLU A 169 -14.75 -3.99 -0.76
CA GLU A 169 -15.36 -3.00 -1.66
C GLU A 169 -15.92 -1.80 -0.90
N VAL A 170 -16.36 -2.04 0.35
CA VAL A 170 -16.94 -0.99 1.18
C VAL A 170 -16.34 -1.01 2.57
N CYS A 171 -15.63 0.04 2.88
CA CYS A 171 -15.29 0.49 4.23
C CYS A 171 -15.42 2.01 4.29
N ASP A 172 -15.33 2.61 5.47
CA ASP A 172 -15.65 4.02 5.66
C ASP A 172 -14.44 4.83 6.14
N VAL A 173 -14.40 6.09 5.75
CA VAL A 173 -13.53 7.08 6.39
C VAL A 173 -14.19 7.51 7.72
N ILE A 174 -13.66 7.02 8.84
CA ILE A 174 -14.13 7.32 10.19
C ILE A 174 -13.74 8.74 10.61
N ALA A 175 -12.48 9.10 10.33
CA ALA A 175 -11.95 10.41 10.68
C ALA A 175 -10.79 10.81 9.74
N ARG A 176 -10.53 12.12 9.73
CA ARG A 176 -9.36 12.74 9.08
C ARG A 176 -8.72 13.69 10.06
N GLN A 177 -7.46 13.48 10.38
CA GLN A 177 -6.75 14.31 11.33
C GLN A 177 -5.28 14.42 10.94
N GLN A 178 -4.75 15.65 10.87
CA GLN A 178 -3.32 15.92 10.66
C GLN A 178 -2.69 15.19 9.46
N GLY A 179 -3.43 15.05 8.34
CA GLY A 179 -2.94 14.32 7.15
C GLY A 179 -3.08 12.80 7.22
N VAL A 180 -3.67 12.27 8.30
CA VAL A 180 -3.96 10.85 8.47
C VAL A 180 -5.43 10.58 8.21
N LEU A 181 -5.71 9.49 7.48
CA LEU A 181 -7.04 8.90 7.35
C LEU A 181 -7.19 7.77 8.36
N VAL A 182 -8.27 7.80 9.14
CA VAL A 182 -8.69 6.69 10.00
C VAL A 182 -9.85 6.00 9.32
N MET A 183 -9.72 4.71 9.05
CA MET A 183 -10.65 3.96 8.20
C MET A 183 -11.07 2.66 8.87
N SER A 184 -12.26 2.18 8.52
CA SER A 184 -12.77 0.89 8.99
C SER A 184 -12.36 -0.31 8.14
N CYS A 185 -11.49 -0.11 7.15
CA CYS A 185 -11.03 -1.18 6.28
C CYS A 185 -10.27 -2.26 7.04
N ASP A 186 -10.56 -3.53 6.71
CA ASP A 186 -9.89 -4.69 7.31
C ASP A 186 -8.54 -4.94 6.64
N VAL A 187 -7.48 -4.70 7.39
CA VAL A 187 -6.10 -4.85 6.93
C VAL A 187 -5.28 -5.68 7.92
N ASP A 188 -4.24 -6.35 7.45
CA ASP A 188 -3.29 -7.11 8.26
C ASP A 188 -1.86 -6.94 7.71
N PHE A 189 -0.87 -7.55 8.36
CA PHE A 189 0.53 -7.53 7.93
C PHE A 189 0.67 -7.97 6.46
N GLY A 190 1.32 -7.14 5.65
CA GLY A 190 1.42 -7.29 4.21
C GLY A 190 0.50 -6.35 3.42
N ALA A 191 -0.59 -5.84 4.05
CA ALA A 191 -1.42 -4.80 3.45
C ALA A 191 -0.77 -3.40 3.49
N SER A 192 0.39 -3.26 4.11
CA SER A 192 1.22 -2.04 4.07
C SER A 192 1.43 -1.57 2.63
N GLY A 193 1.15 -0.30 2.35
CA GLY A 193 1.24 0.28 1.00
C GLY A 193 0.07 -0.08 0.07
N ALA A 194 -0.91 -0.84 0.53
CA ALA A 194 -2.09 -1.16 -0.26
C ALA A 194 -2.88 0.11 -0.62
N PRO A 195 -3.36 0.23 -1.87
CA PRO A 195 -4.16 1.36 -2.29
C PRO A 195 -5.53 1.35 -1.61
N ILE A 196 -5.96 2.52 -1.20
CA ILE A 196 -7.33 2.82 -0.81
C ILE A 196 -8.00 3.51 -1.99
N PHE A 197 -9.15 3.01 -2.40
CA PHE A 197 -9.88 3.49 -3.56
C PHE A 197 -11.13 4.29 -3.18
N SER A 198 -11.39 5.35 -3.94
CA SER A 198 -12.70 5.98 -4.07
C SER A 198 -13.36 5.51 -5.35
N PHE A 199 -14.69 5.36 -5.33
CA PHE A 199 -15.52 4.94 -6.46
C PHE A 199 -16.51 6.02 -6.90
N GLU A 200 -16.42 7.24 -6.39
CA GLU A 200 -17.41 8.30 -6.61
C GLU A 200 -17.61 8.68 -8.08
N ASN A 201 -16.58 8.53 -8.90
CA ASN A 201 -16.62 8.89 -10.33
C ASN A 201 -16.78 7.67 -11.25
N GLY A 202 -17.27 6.55 -10.74
CA GLY A 202 -17.51 5.32 -11.49
C GLY A 202 -16.28 4.43 -11.67
N ALA A 203 -15.09 4.99 -11.90
CA ALA A 203 -13.83 4.24 -11.96
C ALA A 203 -13.08 4.32 -10.62
N PRO A 204 -12.42 3.23 -10.17
CA PRO A 204 -11.63 3.25 -8.94
C PRO A 204 -10.42 4.19 -9.09
N ARG A 205 -10.26 5.13 -8.13
CA ARG A 205 -9.13 6.05 -8.04
C ARG A 205 -8.44 5.94 -6.70
N VAL A 206 -7.12 5.94 -6.70
CA VAL A 206 -6.33 5.82 -5.47
C VAL A 206 -6.34 7.14 -4.71
N VAL A 207 -6.83 7.12 -3.47
CA VAL A 207 -6.98 8.31 -2.60
C VAL A 207 -6.11 8.26 -1.35
N SER A 208 -5.55 7.10 -1.03
CA SER A 208 -4.67 6.87 0.13
C SER A 208 -3.89 5.57 -0.05
N VAL A 209 -2.91 5.35 0.82
CA VAL A 209 -2.24 4.05 1.01
C VAL A 209 -2.28 3.63 2.47
N VAL A 210 -2.40 2.35 2.72
CA VAL A 210 -2.37 1.77 4.07
C VAL A 210 -0.97 1.94 4.67
N SER A 211 -0.88 2.60 5.81
CA SER A 211 0.35 2.80 6.59
C SER A 211 0.41 1.88 7.81
N ALA A 212 -0.65 1.84 8.60
CA ALA A 212 -0.63 1.13 9.87
C ALA A 212 -2.02 0.61 10.27
N MET A 213 -2.03 -0.22 11.28
CA MET A 213 -3.22 -0.62 12.03
C MET A 213 -3.17 0.02 13.42
N ALA A 214 -4.32 0.37 13.96
CA ALA A 214 -4.47 0.87 15.31
C ALA A 214 -5.77 0.33 15.94
N GLU A 215 -5.96 0.62 17.21
CA GLU A 215 -7.20 0.38 17.91
C GLU A 215 -7.73 1.71 18.47
N VAL A 216 -8.99 2.02 18.20
CA VAL A 216 -9.67 3.20 18.69
C VAL A 216 -10.97 2.76 19.36
N ASN A 217 -11.10 3.03 20.65
CA ASN A 217 -12.28 2.63 21.45
C ASN A 217 -12.65 1.13 21.33
N GLY A 218 -11.65 0.25 21.38
CA GLY A 218 -11.83 -1.20 21.26
C GLY A 218 -12.13 -1.70 19.84
N ARG A 219 -12.06 -0.84 18.83
CA ARG A 219 -12.27 -1.22 17.42
C ARG A 219 -10.97 -1.14 16.64
N LYS A 220 -10.68 -2.18 15.88
CA LYS A 220 -9.58 -2.15 14.92
C LYS A 220 -9.88 -1.13 13.82
N VAL A 221 -8.89 -0.33 13.49
CA VAL A 221 -8.94 0.65 12.40
C VAL A 221 -7.66 0.56 11.58
N SER A 222 -7.76 0.90 10.29
CA SER A 222 -6.60 1.13 9.44
C SER A 222 -6.29 2.63 9.35
N LEU A 223 -5.00 2.93 9.29
CA LEU A 223 -4.48 4.29 9.13
C LEU A 223 -3.88 4.43 7.75
N GLY A 224 -4.22 5.50 7.05
CA GLY A 224 -3.71 5.79 5.72
C GLY A 224 -3.10 7.17 5.59
N THR A 225 -2.18 7.28 4.63
CA THR A 225 -1.49 8.52 4.28
C THR A 225 -2.30 9.27 3.23
N GLN A 226 -2.51 10.57 3.43
CA GLN A 226 -3.05 11.46 2.42
C GLN A 226 -2.05 11.61 1.26
N LEU A 227 -2.52 11.63 0.00
CA LEU A 227 -1.61 11.55 -1.16
C LEU A 227 -1.30 12.88 -1.85
N GLU A 228 -2.19 13.86 -1.82
CA GLU A 228 -2.14 15.05 -2.70
C GLU A 228 -0.78 15.76 -2.66
N GLU A 229 -0.39 16.29 -1.51
CA GLU A 229 0.90 16.98 -1.34
C GLU A 229 2.09 16.02 -1.33
N PRO A 230 2.07 14.88 -0.60
CA PRO A 230 3.17 13.94 -0.63
C PRO A 230 3.55 13.41 -2.03
N LEU A 231 2.57 13.17 -2.91
CA LEU A 231 2.86 12.73 -4.27
C LEU A 231 3.57 13.79 -5.10
N GLN A 232 3.24 15.08 -4.92
CA GLN A 232 3.94 16.17 -5.61
C GLN A 232 5.40 16.22 -5.19
N VAL A 233 5.68 16.11 -3.88
CA VAL A 233 7.03 16.09 -3.32
C VAL A 233 7.82 14.90 -3.85
N LEU A 234 7.22 13.71 -3.87
CA LEU A 234 7.89 12.49 -4.33
C LEU A 234 8.16 12.50 -5.84
N ARG A 235 7.24 13.02 -6.66
CA ARG A 235 7.45 13.18 -8.11
C ARG A 235 8.58 14.16 -8.36
N ALA A 236 8.59 15.33 -7.72
CA ALA A 236 9.66 16.31 -7.84
C ALA A 236 11.03 15.71 -7.43
N ALA A 237 11.09 14.86 -6.43
CA ALA A 237 12.32 14.17 -6.03
C ALA A 237 12.80 13.18 -7.11
N LEU A 238 11.90 12.41 -7.75
CA LEU A 238 12.25 11.54 -8.88
C LEU A 238 12.74 12.35 -10.08
N ASP A 239 12.06 13.45 -10.42
CA ASP A 239 12.43 14.35 -11.54
C ASP A 239 13.81 15.00 -11.30
N ALA A 240 14.15 15.27 -10.05
CA ALA A 240 15.47 15.72 -9.62
C ALA A 240 16.55 14.61 -9.60
N GLY A 241 16.24 13.41 -10.09
CA GLY A 241 17.17 12.28 -10.16
C GLY A 241 17.46 11.58 -8.84
N GLN A 242 16.68 11.85 -7.79
CA GLN A 242 16.85 11.19 -6.48
C GLN A 242 16.38 9.72 -6.50
N GLY A 243 16.65 9.00 -5.42
CA GLY A 243 16.12 7.65 -5.20
C GLY A 243 17.06 6.51 -5.58
N VAL A 244 18.29 6.81 -6.03
CA VAL A 244 19.35 5.81 -6.19
C VAL A 244 20.06 5.66 -4.85
N GLN A 245 19.95 4.51 -4.22
CA GLN A 245 20.83 4.16 -3.12
C GLN A 245 22.15 3.73 -3.74
N GLN A 246 23.19 4.55 -3.55
CA GLN A 246 24.54 4.12 -3.88
C GLN A 246 24.87 2.93 -2.96
N SER A 247 24.98 1.74 -3.53
CA SER A 247 25.67 0.64 -2.86
C SER A 247 27.02 1.22 -2.44
N ARG A 248 27.34 1.24 -1.15
CA ARG A 248 28.73 1.48 -0.72
C ARG A 248 29.53 0.46 -1.50
N ALA A 249 30.32 0.95 -2.46
CA ALA A 249 31.32 0.11 -3.10
C ALA A 249 32.08 -0.59 -1.98
N PRO A 250 32.35 -1.89 -2.05
CA PRO A 250 33.20 -2.54 -1.07
C PRO A 250 34.43 -1.66 -0.96
N GLN A 251 34.75 -1.16 0.25
CA GLN A 251 36.01 -0.51 0.48
C GLN A 251 37.04 -1.57 0.12
N MET A 252 37.66 -1.41 -1.03
CA MET A 252 38.88 -2.14 -1.32
C MET A 252 39.84 -1.68 -0.26
N ASN A 253 40.07 -2.52 0.74
CA ASN A 253 41.17 -2.34 1.68
C ASN A 253 42.41 -2.23 0.82
N THR A 254 42.90 -1.01 0.65
CA THR A 254 44.14 -0.73 -0.02
C THR A 254 45.20 -1.58 0.68
N ALA A 255 45.86 -2.39 -0.13
CA ALA A 255 46.86 -3.36 0.18
C ALA A 255 47.84 -2.94 1.30
N GLY A 256 47.99 -3.82 2.28
CA GLY A 256 49.02 -3.71 3.30
C GLY A 256 49.26 -5.02 4.06
N GLU A 257 48.31 -5.92 4.09
CA GLU A 257 48.50 -7.19 4.77
C GLU A 257 48.45 -8.38 3.80
N ARG A 258 49.64 -8.82 3.38
CA ARG A 258 49.82 -10.17 2.81
C ARG A 258 49.39 -11.18 3.87
N ARG A 259 48.18 -11.70 3.78
CA ARG A 259 47.84 -12.96 4.46
C ARG A 259 48.74 -14.04 3.90
N GLN A 260 49.67 -14.52 4.74
CA GLN A 260 50.36 -15.77 4.48
C GLN A 260 49.34 -16.92 4.49
N THR A 261 48.81 -17.26 3.35
CA THR A 261 48.08 -18.51 3.17
C THR A 261 49.17 -19.60 3.11
N GLY A 262 49.18 -20.46 4.10
CA GLY A 262 50.13 -21.59 4.16
C GLY A 262 49.86 -22.69 3.13
N ALA A 263 49.73 -22.34 1.86
CA ALA A 263 49.62 -23.30 0.77
C ALA A 263 51.02 -23.79 0.41
N LYS A 264 51.40 -24.99 0.87
CA LYS A 264 52.58 -25.72 0.40
C LYS A 264 52.25 -26.29 -0.98
N PHE A 265 52.87 -25.74 -2.01
CA PHE A 265 52.89 -26.37 -3.32
C PHE A 265 53.90 -27.51 -3.26
N ALA A 266 53.47 -28.76 -3.46
CA ALA A 266 54.35 -29.88 -3.71
C ALA A 266 54.93 -29.71 -5.12
N LYS A 267 56.27 -29.77 -5.25
CA LYS A 267 56.94 -29.86 -6.54
C LYS A 267 56.88 -31.31 -7.04
N PRO A 268 56.85 -31.50 -8.38
CA PRO A 268 56.81 -32.82 -9.00
C PRO A 268 58.02 -33.71 -8.70
#